data_f3adc36607cfc03fe8629faf26324d0c
#
_entry.id   f3adc36607cfc03fe8629faf26324d0c
#
_cell.length_a   1.000
_cell.length_b   1.000
_cell.length_c   1.000
_cell.angle_alpha   90.00
_cell.angle_beta   90.00
_cell.angle_gamma   90.00
#
_symmetry.space_group_name_H-M   'P 1'
#
loop_
_entity.id
_entity.type
_entity.pdbx_description
1 polymer ?
#
loop_
_entity_poly.entity_id
_entity_poly.type
_entity_poly.pdbx_seq_one_letter_code
_entity_poly.pdbx_strand_id
1 'polypeptide(L)'
;MNRILSFIMAIACLLPTGAMASAPLRDGDIDITAPSAILMEKETGEVLYEKDAHSRGFPASVTKVMTMLLIVEDLEAGKIRLEDTVTASARAASFGGSCVYLEEGEQMSVSDMLKCIAVVSANDCAVAMAEHLSGTEQVFVERMNKRAEELGLENTHFTNCTGLFDDGDHYTTAYDVAVMSRELVRHDVIKEYTTIWMDSIRNGEFELSNTNKLVYWYPGCTGLKTGYTSTAMYCLSATAERDGVEHIAVIMYAGSINDRNNDAKALLNYAFANYTLCSLRSQEALPQVPVELGREAYVDVDYAGEEYALVPKGGGETEYDVKLLDKVHAPVQAGDRLGTLTVTLNGETVAQIPLCAGSDVPRIGFFGILSKLAGSLIGL
;
A
#
# COMPACT_ATOMS: atom_id res chain seq x y z
N MET A 1 -23.19 -7.08 -52.83
CA MET A 1 -22.49 -5.89 -52.31
C MET A 1 -23.22 -5.44 -51.06
N ASN A 2 -23.00 -6.17 -49.93
CA ASN A 2 -23.65 -5.90 -48.67
C ASN A 2 -22.58 -5.33 -47.70
N ARG A 3 -22.74 -4.06 -47.32
CA ARG A 3 -21.93 -3.40 -46.32
C ARG A 3 -22.47 -3.79 -44.94
N ILE A 4 -21.67 -4.51 -44.16
CA ILE A 4 -21.89 -4.75 -42.74
C ILE A 4 -21.45 -3.49 -42.01
N LEU A 5 -22.39 -2.75 -41.41
CA LEU A 5 -22.11 -1.67 -40.47
C LEU A 5 -21.77 -2.31 -39.12
N SER A 6 -20.50 -2.27 -38.74
CA SER A 6 -20.09 -2.54 -37.36
C SER A 6 -20.43 -1.35 -36.49
N PHE A 7 -21.36 -1.54 -35.59
CA PHE A 7 -21.68 -0.59 -34.52
C PHE A 7 -20.63 -0.78 -33.40
N ILE A 8 -19.68 0.13 -33.31
CA ILE A 8 -18.78 0.23 -32.16
C ILE A 8 -19.58 0.98 -31.08
N MET A 9 -20.10 0.23 -30.12
CA MET A 9 -20.68 0.82 -28.91
C MET A 9 -19.54 1.25 -28.00
N ALA A 10 -19.24 2.54 -27.99
CA ALA A 10 -18.31 3.12 -27.02
C ALA A 10 -18.93 3.01 -25.62
N ILE A 11 -18.39 2.11 -24.81
CA ILE A 11 -18.68 2.06 -23.36
C ILE A 11 -18.02 3.30 -22.78
N ALA A 12 -18.82 4.33 -22.51
CA ALA A 12 -18.40 5.42 -21.65
C ALA A 12 -18.26 4.83 -20.23
N CYS A 13 -17.03 4.59 -19.80
CA CYS A 13 -16.72 4.40 -18.40
C CYS A 13 -17.11 5.69 -17.68
N LEU A 14 -18.28 5.69 -17.04
CA LEU A 14 -18.61 6.65 -16.01
C LEU A 14 -17.64 6.34 -14.86
N LEU A 15 -16.68 7.24 -14.68
CA LEU A 15 -15.81 7.25 -13.50
C LEU A 15 -16.73 7.18 -12.26
N PRO A 16 -16.43 6.35 -11.26
CA PRO A 16 -17.16 6.37 -10.01
C PRO A 16 -17.09 7.80 -9.47
N THR A 17 -18.23 8.37 -9.11
CA THR A 17 -18.25 9.56 -8.27
C THR A 17 -17.71 9.13 -6.93
N GLY A 18 -16.41 9.36 -6.73
CA GLY A 18 -15.73 9.07 -5.49
C GLY A 18 -16.46 9.71 -4.32
N ALA A 19 -16.33 9.10 -3.15
CA ALA A 19 -16.66 9.76 -1.90
C ALA A 19 -16.17 11.20 -1.95
N MET A 20 -16.94 12.15 -1.43
CA MET A 20 -16.48 13.54 -1.34
C MET A 20 -15.34 13.59 -0.32
N ALA A 21 -14.13 13.24 -0.77
CA ALA A 21 -12.93 13.47 0.00
C ALA A 21 -12.86 14.97 0.31
N SER A 22 -12.83 15.34 1.58
CA SER A 22 -12.53 16.72 1.96
C SER A 22 -11.16 17.06 1.42
N ALA A 23 -10.98 18.25 0.87
CA ALA A 23 -9.65 18.67 0.42
C ALA A 23 -8.66 18.51 1.59
N PRO A 24 -7.44 17.99 1.32
CA PRO A 24 -6.45 17.81 2.37
C PRO A 24 -6.14 19.13 3.07
N LEU A 25 -5.88 19.07 4.37
CA LEU A 25 -5.36 20.22 5.11
C LEU A 25 -3.99 20.62 4.53
N ARG A 26 -3.69 21.91 4.61
CA ARG A 26 -2.46 22.49 4.06
C ARG A 26 -1.61 23.13 5.14
N ASP A 27 -0.47 23.63 4.71
CA ASP A 27 0.44 24.38 5.58
C ASP A 27 -0.29 25.53 6.30
N GLY A 28 -0.15 25.56 7.62
CA GLY A 28 -0.82 26.49 8.50
C GLY A 28 -2.07 25.96 9.21
N ASP A 29 -2.66 24.86 8.74
CA ASP A 29 -3.81 24.23 9.41
C ASP A 29 -3.37 23.40 10.63
N ILE A 30 -2.17 22.79 10.53
CA ILE A 30 -1.47 22.11 11.63
C ILE A 30 -0.06 22.73 11.71
N ASP A 31 0.43 22.98 12.92
CA ASP A 31 1.77 23.55 13.13
C ASP A 31 2.85 22.47 12.89
N ILE A 32 3.34 22.42 11.66
CA ILE A 32 4.40 21.53 11.20
C ILE A 32 5.64 22.34 10.86
N THR A 33 6.73 22.07 11.55
CA THR A 33 7.98 22.84 11.41
C THR A 33 8.83 22.36 10.23
N ALA A 34 8.71 21.11 9.82
CA ALA A 34 9.45 20.55 8.69
C ALA A 34 9.11 21.27 7.38
N PRO A 35 10.09 21.46 6.49
CA PRO A 35 9.87 22.07 5.18
C PRO A 35 8.92 21.30 4.27
N SER A 36 8.93 19.96 4.34
CA SER A 36 8.06 19.13 3.51
C SER A 36 7.47 17.99 4.37
N ALA A 37 6.16 17.79 4.24
CA ALA A 37 5.44 16.77 5.00
C ALA A 37 4.15 16.31 4.29
N ILE A 38 3.71 15.09 4.58
CA ILE A 38 2.44 14.54 4.13
C ILE A 38 1.87 13.58 5.17
N LEU A 39 0.56 13.51 5.22
CA LEU A 39 -0.22 12.52 5.98
C LEU A 39 -1.17 11.80 5.02
N MET A 40 -1.09 10.48 4.98
CA MET A 40 -1.87 9.62 4.09
C MET A 40 -2.54 8.50 4.90
N GLU A 41 -3.75 8.10 4.52
CA GLU A 41 -4.37 6.89 5.05
C GLU A 41 -3.99 5.67 4.18
N LYS A 42 -3.71 4.56 4.83
CA LYS A 42 -3.13 3.36 4.18
C LYS A 42 -4.08 2.69 3.19
N GLU A 43 -5.34 2.41 3.58
CA GLU A 43 -6.24 1.59 2.76
C GLU A 43 -6.74 2.37 1.53
N THR A 44 -7.19 3.58 1.72
CA THR A 44 -7.74 4.42 0.66
C THR A 44 -6.66 5.15 -0.14
N GLY A 45 -5.51 5.45 0.48
CA GLY A 45 -4.48 6.32 -0.07
C GLY A 45 -4.88 7.80 -0.03
N GLU A 46 -5.95 8.15 0.69
CA GLU A 46 -6.35 9.55 0.83
C GLU A 46 -5.30 10.37 1.56
N VAL A 47 -5.01 11.55 0.99
CA VAL A 47 -4.10 12.54 1.57
C VAL A 47 -4.89 13.45 2.50
N LEU A 48 -4.54 13.45 3.80
CA LEU A 48 -5.21 14.24 4.83
C LEU A 48 -4.52 15.56 5.12
N TYR A 49 -3.23 15.65 4.86
CA TYR A 49 -2.41 16.86 5.02
C TYR A 49 -1.27 16.84 4.02
N GLU A 50 -0.94 17.99 3.47
CA GLU A 50 0.26 18.20 2.65
C GLU A 50 0.89 19.56 2.88
N LYS A 51 2.22 19.58 2.92
CA LYS A 51 3.06 20.77 2.93
C LYS A 51 4.26 20.51 2.03
N ASP A 52 4.35 21.21 0.92
CA ASP A 52 5.43 21.07 -0.08
C ASP A 52 5.79 19.59 -0.39
N ALA A 53 4.74 18.75 -0.46
CA ALA A 53 4.88 17.29 -0.47
C ALA A 53 5.46 16.73 -1.78
N HIS A 54 5.46 17.53 -2.86
CA HIS A 54 5.93 17.11 -4.19
C HIS A 54 7.29 17.69 -4.58
N SER A 55 7.94 18.44 -3.69
CA SER A 55 9.30 18.97 -3.93
C SER A 55 10.34 17.86 -3.85
N ARG A 56 11.18 17.77 -4.89
CA ARG A 56 12.27 16.81 -4.97
C ARG A 56 13.39 17.17 -4.00
N GLY A 57 13.94 16.15 -3.35
CA GLY A 57 15.13 16.30 -2.52
C GLY A 57 15.68 14.95 -2.07
N PHE A 58 16.74 15.00 -1.29
CA PHE A 58 17.47 13.81 -0.86
C PHE A 58 16.70 13.04 0.23
N PRO A 59 16.45 11.73 0.04
CA PRO A 59 15.72 10.91 1.01
C PRO A 59 16.56 10.43 2.20
N ALA A 60 17.89 10.50 2.13
CA ALA A 60 18.77 9.78 3.04
C ALA A 60 18.34 8.30 3.16
N SER A 61 18.47 7.69 4.33
CA SER A 61 18.11 6.28 4.55
C SER A 61 16.60 5.97 4.45
N VAL A 62 15.71 6.95 4.19
CA VAL A 62 14.32 6.65 3.81
C VAL A 62 14.26 5.90 2.47
N THR A 63 15.28 6.01 1.63
CA THR A 63 15.53 5.15 0.45
C THR A 63 15.28 3.66 0.75
N LYS A 64 15.63 3.20 1.96
CA LYS A 64 15.50 1.80 2.35
C LYS A 64 14.05 1.31 2.48
N VAL A 65 13.07 2.21 2.39
CA VAL A 65 11.65 1.81 2.23
C VAL A 65 11.50 1.01 0.93
N MET A 66 12.05 1.50 -0.19
CA MET A 66 12.05 0.76 -1.46
C MET A 66 12.91 -0.50 -1.39
N THR A 67 14.06 -0.43 -0.71
CA THR A 67 14.92 -1.62 -0.52
C THR A 67 14.19 -2.73 0.24
N MET A 68 13.51 -2.40 1.34
CA MET A 68 12.71 -3.36 2.11
C MET A 68 11.50 -3.85 1.33
N LEU A 69 10.86 -2.99 0.53
CA LEU A 69 9.73 -3.38 -0.33
C LEU A 69 10.14 -4.49 -1.30
N LEU A 70 11.25 -4.33 -2.03
CA LEU A 70 11.72 -5.36 -2.96
C LEU A 70 12.14 -6.66 -2.26
N ILE A 71 12.69 -6.59 -1.04
CA ILE A 71 13.01 -7.78 -0.23
C ILE A 71 11.72 -8.53 0.13
N VAL A 72 10.70 -7.81 0.60
CA VAL A 72 9.43 -8.41 1.04
C VAL A 72 8.65 -8.98 -0.16
N GLU A 73 8.61 -8.27 -1.28
CA GLU A 73 8.00 -8.77 -2.51
C GLU A 73 8.67 -10.07 -3.02
N ASP A 74 10.01 -10.16 -2.94
CA ASP A 74 10.73 -11.39 -3.31
C ASP A 74 10.48 -12.53 -2.30
N LEU A 75 10.26 -12.23 -1.00
CA LEU A 75 9.83 -13.20 0.01
C LEU A 75 8.43 -13.77 -0.30
N GLU A 76 7.45 -12.90 -0.54
CA GLU A 76 6.08 -13.31 -0.84
C GLU A 76 5.95 -14.03 -2.18
N ALA A 77 6.79 -13.66 -3.16
CA ALA A 77 6.88 -14.38 -4.43
C ALA A 77 7.60 -15.74 -4.30
N GLY A 78 8.09 -16.10 -3.11
CA GLY A 78 8.79 -17.36 -2.87
C GLY A 78 10.16 -17.48 -3.57
N LYS A 79 10.74 -16.35 -4.00
CA LYS A 79 12.07 -16.32 -4.62
C LYS A 79 13.18 -16.47 -3.59
N ILE A 80 12.95 -16.03 -2.37
CA ILE A 80 13.81 -16.18 -1.19
C ILE A 80 12.99 -16.61 0.01
N ARG A 81 13.66 -17.08 1.07
CA ARG A 81 13.07 -17.42 2.36
C ARG A 81 13.82 -16.71 3.47
N LEU A 82 13.16 -16.50 4.60
CA LEU A 82 13.74 -15.82 5.76
C LEU A 82 15.00 -16.52 6.29
N GLU A 83 15.07 -17.85 6.14
CA GLU A 83 16.19 -18.69 6.60
C GLU A 83 17.34 -18.76 5.58
N ASP A 84 17.16 -18.27 4.37
CA ASP A 84 18.22 -18.33 3.34
C ASP A 84 19.44 -17.52 3.81
N THR A 85 20.62 -18.05 3.48
CA THR A 85 21.87 -17.48 3.91
C THR A 85 22.35 -16.39 2.92
N VAL A 86 22.56 -15.20 3.41
CA VAL A 86 23.17 -14.08 2.69
C VAL A 86 24.65 -14.01 3.09
N THR A 87 25.55 -13.95 2.09
CA THR A 87 26.98 -13.79 2.32
C THR A 87 27.40 -12.37 1.98
N ALA A 88 28.03 -11.68 2.92
CA ALA A 88 28.53 -10.32 2.74
C ALA A 88 29.73 -10.31 1.79
N SER A 89 29.67 -9.48 0.74
CA SER A 89 30.81 -9.23 -0.15
C SER A 89 31.80 -8.25 0.49
N ALA A 90 33.01 -8.17 -0.06
CA ALA A 90 33.97 -7.14 0.29
C ALA A 90 33.39 -5.72 0.12
N ARG A 91 32.53 -5.51 -0.89
CA ARG A 91 31.82 -4.25 -1.12
C ARG A 91 30.84 -3.95 0.03
N ALA A 92 29.95 -4.87 0.37
CA ALA A 92 29.01 -4.70 1.46
C ALA A 92 29.73 -4.43 2.79
N ALA A 93 30.79 -5.19 3.11
CA ALA A 93 31.59 -5.01 4.30
C ALA A 93 32.36 -3.65 4.36
N SER A 94 32.58 -3.02 3.21
CA SER A 94 33.28 -1.71 3.12
C SER A 94 32.37 -0.50 3.36
N PHE A 95 31.05 -0.71 3.49
CA PHE A 95 30.12 0.41 3.67
C PHE A 95 30.26 1.07 5.03
N GLY A 96 30.06 2.39 5.03
CA GLY A 96 30.09 3.24 6.21
C GLY A 96 28.72 3.76 6.61
N GLY A 97 28.68 4.68 7.56
CA GLY A 97 27.48 5.25 8.12
C GLY A 97 26.82 4.29 9.14
N SER A 98 25.51 4.10 9.08
CA SER A 98 24.83 3.12 9.91
C SER A 98 25.10 1.71 9.41
N CYS A 99 25.79 0.88 10.20
CA CYS A 99 26.23 -0.47 9.85
C CYS A 99 26.15 -1.38 11.07
N VAL A 100 26.10 -2.68 10.82
CA VAL A 100 26.34 -3.72 11.82
C VAL A 100 27.77 -4.28 11.71
N TYR A 101 28.58 -3.66 10.87
CA TYR A 101 30.01 -3.98 10.63
C TYR A 101 30.20 -5.42 10.14
N LEU A 102 29.53 -5.75 9.03
CA LEU A 102 29.71 -7.05 8.37
C LEU A 102 31.17 -7.23 7.95
N GLU A 103 31.70 -8.44 8.16
CA GLU A 103 33.00 -8.85 7.62
C GLU A 103 32.82 -9.50 6.23
N GLU A 104 33.85 -9.39 5.37
CA GLU A 104 33.84 -10.09 4.08
C GLU A 104 33.70 -11.61 4.29
N GLY A 105 32.71 -12.21 3.63
CA GLY A 105 32.39 -13.63 3.77
C GLY A 105 31.52 -13.97 4.99
N GLU A 106 31.18 -13.00 5.83
CA GLU A 106 30.23 -13.22 6.92
C GLU A 106 28.87 -13.64 6.37
N GLN A 107 28.23 -14.58 7.06
CA GLN A 107 26.94 -15.13 6.66
C GLN A 107 25.89 -14.84 7.72
N MET A 108 24.75 -14.30 7.28
CA MET A 108 23.57 -14.07 8.11
C MET A 108 22.32 -14.49 7.36
N SER A 109 21.22 -14.75 8.08
CA SER A 109 19.93 -15.04 7.45
C SER A 109 19.33 -13.81 6.79
N VAL A 110 18.45 -13.99 5.78
CA VAL A 110 17.63 -12.92 5.21
C VAL A 110 16.87 -12.19 6.32
N SER A 111 16.33 -12.93 7.30
CA SER A 111 15.62 -12.37 8.45
C SER A 111 16.51 -11.42 9.27
N ASP A 112 17.75 -11.82 9.62
CA ASP A 112 18.63 -10.95 10.38
C ASP A 112 19.10 -9.74 9.56
N MET A 113 19.35 -9.91 8.25
CA MET A 113 19.65 -8.79 7.36
C MET A 113 18.51 -7.78 7.29
N LEU A 114 17.26 -8.25 7.09
CA LEU A 114 16.06 -7.38 7.08
C LEU A 114 15.86 -6.68 8.43
N LYS A 115 16.06 -7.40 9.55
CA LYS A 115 16.04 -6.83 10.90
C LYS A 115 17.05 -5.68 11.04
N CYS A 116 18.29 -5.87 10.62
CA CYS A 116 19.32 -4.85 10.68
C CYS A 116 18.99 -3.62 9.82
N ILE A 117 18.41 -3.82 8.64
CA ILE A 117 17.95 -2.73 7.77
C ILE A 117 16.83 -1.93 8.43
N ALA A 118 15.83 -2.60 8.97
CA ALA A 118 14.66 -1.97 9.58
C ALA A 118 15.00 -1.25 10.89
N VAL A 119 15.73 -1.90 11.80
CA VAL A 119 15.96 -1.42 13.17
C VAL A 119 17.07 -0.38 13.24
N VAL A 120 18.28 -0.71 12.76
CA VAL A 120 19.45 0.18 12.86
C VAL A 120 19.81 0.85 11.54
N SER A 121 19.02 0.63 10.49
CA SER A 121 19.27 1.25 9.18
C SER A 121 20.58 0.80 8.51
N ALA A 122 21.01 -0.44 8.75
CA ALA A 122 22.31 -0.97 8.31
C ALA A 122 22.52 -0.85 6.79
N ASN A 123 23.53 -0.09 6.37
CA ASN A 123 23.87 0.10 4.96
C ASN A 123 24.55 -1.14 4.39
N ASP A 124 25.44 -1.75 5.14
CA ASP A 124 26.15 -2.99 4.78
C ASP A 124 25.16 -4.13 4.52
N CYS A 125 24.14 -4.31 5.39
CA CYS A 125 23.07 -5.28 5.19
C CYS A 125 22.23 -4.96 3.95
N ALA A 126 21.92 -3.69 3.70
CA ALA A 126 21.13 -3.28 2.53
C ALA A 126 21.86 -3.62 1.23
N VAL A 127 23.18 -3.38 1.16
CA VAL A 127 24.02 -3.73 0.00
C VAL A 127 24.15 -5.25 -0.15
N ALA A 128 24.39 -5.97 0.95
CA ALA A 128 24.48 -7.43 0.93
C ALA A 128 23.17 -8.06 0.40
N MET A 129 22.02 -7.55 0.84
CA MET A 129 20.71 -7.99 0.35
C MET A 129 20.49 -7.63 -1.12
N ALA A 130 20.88 -6.42 -1.55
CA ALA A 130 20.79 -6.00 -2.95
C ALA A 130 21.61 -6.92 -3.88
N GLU A 131 22.83 -7.25 -3.48
CA GLU A 131 23.70 -8.18 -4.20
C GLU A 131 23.14 -9.61 -4.19
N HIS A 132 22.61 -10.06 -3.07
CA HIS A 132 21.99 -11.39 -2.94
C HIS A 132 20.80 -11.56 -3.89
N LEU A 133 19.91 -10.53 -3.95
CA LEU A 133 18.66 -10.57 -4.74
C LEU A 133 18.89 -10.33 -6.24
N SER A 134 19.94 -9.64 -6.62
CA SER A 134 20.12 -9.16 -8.00
C SER A 134 21.51 -9.38 -8.58
N GLY A 135 22.40 -10.03 -7.83
CA GLY A 135 23.81 -10.28 -8.21
C GLY A 135 24.70 -9.05 -8.02
N THR A 136 24.18 -7.83 -8.22
CA THR A 136 24.90 -6.57 -7.96
C THR A 136 23.94 -5.50 -7.44
N GLU A 137 24.48 -4.52 -6.66
CA GLU A 137 23.71 -3.35 -6.24
C GLU A 137 23.15 -2.58 -7.44
N GLN A 138 23.91 -2.47 -8.54
CA GLN A 138 23.45 -1.74 -9.74
C GLN A 138 22.17 -2.35 -10.33
N VAL A 139 22.12 -3.67 -10.52
CA VAL A 139 20.91 -4.37 -11.02
C VAL A 139 19.76 -4.23 -10.02
N PHE A 140 20.04 -4.23 -8.72
CA PHE A 140 19.01 -3.98 -7.72
C PHE A 140 18.45 -2.55 -7.81
N VAL A 141 19.27 -1.55 -8.03
CA VAL A 141 18.85 -0.15 -8.24
C VAL A 141 18.02 0.00 -9.51
N GLU A 142 18.34 -0.71 -10.58
CA GLU A 142 17.47 -0.77 -11.77
C GLU A 142 16.08 -1.33 -11.42
N ARG A 143 15.98 -2.36 -10.57
CA ARG A 143 14.71 -2.87 -10.06
C ARG A 143 13.99 -1.84 -9.18
N MET A 144 14.71 -1.10 -8.32
CA MET A 144 14.12 -0.02 -7.51
C MET A 144 13.47 1.04 -8.40
N ASN A 145 14.15 1.50 -9.44
CA ASN A 145 13.63 2.50 -10.37
C ASN A 145 12.45 1.95 -11.18
N LYS A 146 12.52 0.71 -11.64
CA LYS A 146 11.40 0.06 -12.31
C LYS A 146 10.17 -0.03 -11.39
N ARG A 147 10.37 -0.40 -10.12
CA ARG A 147 9.26 -0.46 -9.16
C ARG A 147 8.70 0.93 -8.85
N ALA A 148 9.53 1.95 -8.82
CA ALA A 148 9.10 3.34 -8.70
C ALA A 148 8.18 3.75 -9.88
N GLU A 149 8.55 3.40 -11.11
CA GLU A 149 7.69 3.61 -12.30
C GLU A 149 6.36 2.87 -12.20
N GLU A 150 6.36 1.60 -11.77
CA GLU A 150 5.16 0.78 -11.58
C GLU A 150 4.22 1.37 -10.52
N LEU A 151 4.76 2.01 -9.48
CA LEU A 151 4.01 2.72 -8.44
C LEU A 151 3.59 4.15 -8.84
N GLY A 152 4.00 4.63 -10.01
CA GLY A 152 3.70 5.97 -10.49
C GLY A 152 4.48 7.08 -9.76
N LEU A 153 5.67 6.80 -9.24
CA LEU A 153 6.51 7.75 -8.51
C LEU A 153 7.28 8.65 -9.50
N GLU A 154 6.61 9.64 -10.05
CA GLU A 154 7.16 10.49 -11.13
C GLU A 154 8.33 11.39 -10.68
N ASN A 155 8.48 11.58 -9.37
CA ASN A 155 9.51 12.46 -8.78
C ASN A 155 10.52 11.69 -7.92
N THR A 156 10.75 10.42 -8.24
CA THR A 156 11.68 9.56 -7.53
C THR A 156 12.68 8.92 -8.50
N HIS A 157 13.96 8.96 -8.14
CA HIS A 157 15.02 8.25 -8.83
C HIS A 157 16.08 7.78 -7.84
N PHE A 158 16.46 6.53 -7.93
CA PHE A 158 17.46 5.89 -7.08
C PHE A 158 18.77 5.66 -7.84
N THR A 159 19.90 5.97 -7.21
CA THR A 159 21.25 5.66 -7.70
C THR A 159 21.97 4.65 -6.81
N ASN A 160 21.42 4.40 -5.60
CA ASN A 160 21.93 3.42 -4.65
C ASN A 160 20.79 2.89 -3.77
N CYS A 161 21.00 1.75 -3.09
CA CYS A 161 20.00 1.10 -2.26
C CYS A 161 19.98 1.57 -0.79
N THR A 162 20.85 2.50 -0.40
CA THR A 162 21.06 2.90 0.99
C THR A 162 20.58 4.31 1.32
N GLY A 163 20.65 5.23 0.34
CA GLY A 163 20.45 6.67 0.53
C GLY A 163 21.59 7.36 1.27
N LEU A 164 22.79 6.75 1.30
CA LEU A 164 23.95 7.34 1.97
C LEU A 164 24.60 8.45 1.12
N PHE A 165 24.55 8.32 -0.20
CA PHE A 165 25.23 9.22 -1.12
C PHE A 165 24.22 10.15 -1.81
N ASP A 166 24.42 11.46 -1.62
CA ASP A 166 23.64 12.53 -2.21
C ASP A 166 24.38 13.01 -3.49
N ASP A 167 24.18 12.32 -4.61
CA ASP A 167 24.86 12.58 -5.88
C ASP A 167 24.10 13.51 -6.86
N GLY A 168 22.97 14.04 -6.41
CA GLY A 168 22.10 14.93 -7.20
C GLY A 168 21.07 14.21 -8.06
N ASP A 169 21.34 12.97 -8.47
CA ASP A 169 20.43 12.13 -9.23
C ASP A 169 19.62 11.18 -8.32
N HIS A 170 19.95 11.12 -7.02
CA HIS A 170 19.24 10.35 -6.00
C HIS A 170 18.26 11.25 -5.27
N TYR A 171 16.98 11.23 -5.68
CA TYR A 171 15.96 12.10 -5.15
C TYR A 171 14.60 11.39 -5.01
N THR A 172 13.75 11.97 -4.17
CA THR A 172 12.34 11.60 -3.98
C THR A 172 11.54 12.79 -3.47
N THR A 173 10.25 12.59 -3.17
CA THR A 173 9.36 13.56 -2.55
C THR A 173 8.69 12.96 -1.32
N ALA A 174 8.11 13.79 -0.44
CA ALA A 174 7.34 13.27 0.69
C ALA A 174 6.13 12.44 0.22
N TYR A 175 5.48 12.86 -0.88
CA TYR A 175 4.37 12.14 -1.49
C TYR A 175 4.82 10.75 -1.98
N ASP A 176 5.89 10.68 -2.76
CA ASP A 176 6.38 9.41 -3.30
C ASP A 176 6.84 8.45 -2.18
N VAL A 177 7.44 9.00 -1.11
CA VAL A 177 7.78 8.23 0.10
C VAL A 177 6.52 7.69 0.77
N ALA A 178 5.44 8.47 0.86
CA ALA A 178 4.19 7.99 1.43
C ALA A 178 3.59 6.85 0.60
N VAL A 179 3.62 6.95 -0.74
CA VAL A 179 3.16 5.88 -1.65
C VAL A 179 4.01 4.61 -1.48
N MET A 180 5.35 4.71 -1.47
CA MET A 180 6.24 3.57 -1.22
C MET A 180 5.98 2.94 0.16
N SER A 181 5.78 3.78 1.18
CA SER A 181 5.50 3.31 2.54
C SER A 181 4.16 2.60 2.62
N ARG A 182 3.14 3.14 1.94
CA ARG A 182 1.81 2.53 1.84
C ARG A 182 1.90 1.13 1.22
N GLU A 183 2.66 0.99 0.15
CA GLU A 183 2.86 -0.31 -0.49
C GLU A 183 3.60 -1.27 0.44
N LEU A 184 4.68 -0.83 1.08
CA LEU A 184 5.45 -1.68 1.99
C LEU A 184 4.63 -2.18 3.20
N VAL A 185 3.80 -1.33 3.83
CA VAL A 185 3.02 -1.74 5.01
C VAL A 185 1.78 -2.58 4.69
N ARG A 186 1.47 -2.79 3.41
CA ARG A 186 0.49 -3.79 2.97
C ARG A 186 0.98 -5.23 3.14
N HIS A 187 2.28 -5.40 3.23
CA HIS A 187 2.92 -6.67 3.50
C HIS A 187 3.11 -6.84 5.01
N ASP A 188 2.26 -7.61 5.66
CA ASP A 188 2.24 -7.74 7.12
C ASP A 188 3.58 -8.18 7.71
N VAL A 189 4.36 -8.96 6.96
CA VAL A 189 5.68 -9.44 7.39
C VAL A 189 6.64 -8.31 7.77
N ILE A 190 6.53 -7.13 7.16
CA ILE A 190 7.44 -6.03 7.48
C ILE A 190 7.23 -5.48 8.89
N LYS A 191 6.00 -5.54 9.40
CA LYS A 191 5.67 -5.06 10.74
C LYS A 191 6.38 -5.87 11.84
N GLU A 192 6.70 -7.14 11.57
CA GLU A 192 7.48 -7.96 12.49
C GLU A 192 8.88 -7.39 12.75
N TYR A 193 9.43 -6.63 11.81
CA TYR A 193 10.76 -6.02 11.90
C TYR A 193 10.72 -4.56 12.31
N THR A 194 9.81 -3.77 11.74
CA THR A 194 9.76 -2.32 11.96
C THR A 194 9.25 -1.93 13.34
N THR A 195 8.51 -2.81 14.00
CA THR A 195 8.03 -2.61 15.39
C THR A 195 9.03 -3.04 16.45
N ILE A 196 10.15 -3.66 16.11
CA ILE A 196 11.19 -4.03 17.05
C ILE A 196 11.81 -2.75 17.63
N TRP A 197 11.74 -2.60 18.98
CA TRP A 197 12.42 -1.51 19.68
C TRP A 197 13.89 -1.84 19.93
N MET A 198 14.15 -3.00 20.51
CA MET A 198 15.48 -3.53 20.79
C MET A 198 15.54 -5.02 20.49
N ASP A 199 16.63 -5.47 19.91
CA ASP A 199 16.91 -6.89 19.63
C ASP A 199 18.44 -7.08 19.54
N SER A 200 18.89 -8.26 19.15
CA SER A 200 20.29 -8.57 18.92
C SER A 200 20.47 -9.49 17.72
N ILE A 201 21.69 -9.53 17.22
CA ILE A 201 22.17 -10.47 16.21
C ILE A 201 23.42 -11.18 16.71
N ARG A 202 23.97 -12.13 15.95
CA ARG A 202 25.20 -12.86 16.31
C ARG A 202 25.11 -13.52 17.69
N ASN A 203 23.96 -14.21 17.96
CA ASN A 203 23.70 -14.89 19.24
C ASN A 203 23.76 -13.96 20.48
N GLY A 204 23.38 -12.71 20.34
CA GLY A 204 23.35 -11.73 21.41
C GLY A 204 24.62 -10.89 21.56
N GLU A 205 25.62 -11.09 20.69
CA GLU A 205 26.89 -10.34 20.77
C GLU A 205 26.78 -8.91 20.21
N PHE A 206 25.75 -8.63 19.39
CA PHE A 206 25.53 -7.29 18.83
C PHE A 206 24.10 -6.83 19.07
N GLU A 207 23.96 -5.78 19.90
CA GLU A 207 22.66 -5.20 20.24
C GLU A 207 22.17 -4.23 19.15
N LEU A 208 20.88 -4.30 18.85
CA LEU A 208 20.18 -3.40 17.93
C LEU A 208 19.21 -2.51 18.72
N SER A 209 19.17 -1.22 18.39
CA SER A 209 18.19 -0.27 18.94
C SER A 209 17.58 0.55 17.82
N ASN A 210 16.26 0.59 17.77
CA ASN A 210 15.55 1.23 16.67
C ASN A 210 15.85 2.73 16.57
N THR A 211 16.21 3.15 15.37
CA THR A 211 16.45 4.56 15.05
C THR A 211 15.17 5.39 15.08
N ASN A 212 14.01 4.75 14.85
CA ASN A 212 12.70 5.35 15.01
C ASN A 212 12.21 5.22 16.46
N LYS A 213 12.45 6.25 17.26
CA LYS A 213 12.05 6.25 18.67
C LYS A 213 10.52 6.28 18.87
N LEU A 214 9.72 6.56 17.83
CA LEU A 214 8.26 6.51 17.96
C LEU A 214 7.75 5.09 18.17
N VAL A 215 8.48 4.07 17.74
CA VAL A 215 8.18 2.65 18.02
C VAL A 215 8.02 2.39 19.53
N TYR A 216 8.79 3.07 20.36
CA TYR A 216 8.68 2.95 21.84
C TYR A 216 7.74 3.98 22.44
N TRP A 217 7.77 5.26 21.94
CA TRP A 217 7.11 6.38 22.62
C TRP A 217 5.73 6.72 22.09
N TYR A 218 5.33 6.19 20.92
CA TYR A 218 4.05 6.52 20.29
C TYR A 218 3.14 5.31 20.22
N PRO A 219 2.03 5.26 20.97
CA PRO A 219 1.12 4.11 20.98
C PRO A 219 0.59 3.80 19.58
N GLY A 220 0.68 2.53 19.17
CA GLY A 220 0.24 2.06 17.88
C GLY A 220 1.25 2.27 16.74
N CYS A 221 2.46 2.78 17.02
CA CYS A 221 3.48 2.93 15.97
C CYS A 221 3.87 1.57 15.39
N THR A 222 3.72 1.42 14.07
CA THR A 222 4.08 0.22 13.30
C THR A 222 5.42 0.35 12.56
N GLY A 223 6.03 1.54 12.58
CA GLY A 223 7.33 1.79 11.95
C GLY A 223 7.47 3.24 11.51
N LEU A 224 8.13 3.56 10.40
CA LEU A 224 8.68 2.67 9.38
C LEU A 224 10.20 2.88 9.25
N LYS A 225 10.64 4.08 8.78
CA LYS A 225 12.05 4.33 8.47
C LYS A 225 12.47 5.77 8.73
N THR A 226 13.61 5.94 9.38
CA THR A 226 14.29 7.22 9.57
C THR A 226 15.38 7.43 8.52
N GLY A 227 15.71 8.70 8.25
CA GLY A 227 16.85 9.09 7.42
C GLY A 227 17.55 10.31 7.99
N TYR A 228 18.87 10.40 7.77
CA TYR A 228 19.67 11.58 8.05
C TYR A 228 20.93 11.59 7.20
N THR A 229 21.17 12.69 6.54
CA THR A 229 22.48 13.15 6.04
C THR A 229 22.58 14.65 6.33
N SER A 230 23.76 15.24 6.18
CA SER A 230 23.92 16.68 6.36
C SER A 230 23.11 17.50 5.34
N THR A 231 22.80 16.93 4.18
CA THR A 231 22.00 17.56 3.11
C THR A 231 20.51 17.31 3.29
N ALA A 232 20.12 16.06 3.54
CA ALA A 232 18.72 15.68 3.73
C ALA A 232 18.16 16.09 5.10
N MET A 233 19.00 16.50 6.05
CA MET A 233 18.59 16.76 7.43
C MET A 233 17.86 15.55 8.04
N TYR A 234 16.87 15.76 8.90
CA TYR A 234 16.17 14.67 9.58
C TYR A 234 14.88 14.30 8.84
N CYS A 235 14.85 13.10 8.26
CA CYS A 235 13.71 12.54 7.55
C CYS A 235 13.09 11.36 8.31
N LEU A 236 11.79 11.13 8.10
CA LEU A 236 11.05 10.03 8.70
C LEU A 236 9.83 9.69 7.84
N SER A 237 9.67 8.42 7.52
CA SER A 237 8.36 7.83 7.27
C SER A 237 7.91 7.15 8.57
N ALA A 238 6.85 7.64 9.18
CA ALA A 238 6.25 7.05 10.37
C ALA A 238 4.91 6.44 10.01
N THR A 239 4.65 5.24 10.53
CA THR A 239 3.36 4.56 10.39
C THR A 239 2.81 4.22 11.76
N ALA A 240 1.50 4.28 11.90
CA ALA A 240 0.82 3.90 13.13
C ALA A 240 -0.58 3.39 12.85
N GLU A 241 -1.01 2.39 13.60
CA GLU A 241 -2.31 1.75 13.50
C GLU A 241 -3.05 1.84 14.84
N ARG A 242 -4.33 2.24 14.80
CA ARG A 242 -5.25 2.23 15.95
C ARG A 242 -6.65 1.90 15.46
N ASP A 243 -7.33 1.04 16.19
CA ASP A 243 -8.72 0.65 15.90
C ASP A 243 -8.91 0.15 14.44
N GLY A 244 -7.89 -0.52 13.86
CA GLY A 244 -7.90 -1.03 12.49
C GLY A 244 -7.68 0.02 11.40
N VAL A 245 -7.32 1.26 11.75
CA VAL A 245 -6.96 2.32 10.79
C VAL A 245 -5.47 2.61 10.89
N GLU A 246 -4.76 2.52 9.76
CA GLU A 246 -3.32 2.81 9.71
C GLU A 246 -3.04 4.07 8.90
N HIS A 247 -2.28 4.99 9.49
CA HIS A 247 -1.87 6.24 8.87
C HIS A 247 -0.36 6.30 8.67
N ILE A 248 0.05 7.01 7.63
CA ILE A 248 1.43 7.21 7.21
C ILE A 248 1.72 8.71 7.26
N ALA A 249 2.67 9.11 8.10
CA ALA A 249 3.15 10.48 8.20
C ALA A 249 4.60 10.55 7.71
N VAL A 250 4.84 11.26 6.63
CA VAL A 250 6.21 11.47 6.11
C VAL A 250 6.64 12.90 6.43
N ILE A 251 7.81 13.01 7.05
CA ILE A 251 8.47 14.25 7.41
C ILE A 251 9.82 14.30 6.71
N MET A 252 10.08 15.36 5.96
CA MET A 252 11.34 15.56 5.25
C MET A 252 12.01 16.86 5.67
N TYR A 253 13.33 16.83 5.81
CA TYR A 253 14.19 18.00 6.03
C TYR A 253 13.97 18.71 7.36
N ALA A 254 13.48 18.06 8.40
CA ALA A 254 13.29 18.66 9.73
C ALA A 254 14.63 19.09 10.34
N GLY A 255 14.61 20.17 11.11
CA GLY A 255 15.81 20.79 11.70
C GLY A 255 16.47 19.95 12.81
N SER A 256 15.68 19.08 13.47
CA SER A 256 16.16 18.21 14.54
C SER A 256 15.37 16.90 14.63
N ILE A 257 15.91 15.93 15.40
CA ILE A 257 15.20 14.68 15.74
C ILE A 257 13.88 14.99 16.46
N ASN A 258 13.87 15.99 17.33
CA ASN A 258 12.69 16.34 18.11
C ASN A 258 11.61 16.96 17.23
N ASP A 259 11.97 17.89 16.34
CA ASP A 259 11.04 18.52 15.40
C ASP A 259 10.42 17.45 14.49
N ARG A 260 11.25 16.61 13.87
CA ARG A 260 10.80 15.47 13.04
C ARG A 260 9.79 14.56 13.77
N ASN A 261 10.10 14.17 14.99
CA ASN A 261 9.23 13.28 15.75
C ASN A 261 7.96 13.98 16.27
N ASN A 262 8.03 15.27 16.60
CA ASN A 262 6.87 16.04 17.03
C ASN A 262 5.92 16.29 15.87
N ASP A 263 6.44 16.66 14.70
CA ASP A 263 5.65 16.87 13.49
C ASP A 263 4.92 15.57 13.08
N ALA A 264 5.63 14.42 13.07
CA ALA A 264 5.01 13.12 12.78
C ALA A 264 3.89 12.77 13.78
N LYS A 265 4.12 13.02 15.08
CA LYS A 265 3.08 12.81 16.11
C LYS A 265 1.89 13.75 15.93
N ALA A 266 2.12 15.00 15.57
CA ALA A 266 1.05 15.96 15.35
C ALA A 266 0.13 15.50 14.20
N LEU A 267 0.71 15.09 13.06
CA LEU A 267 -0.04 14.57 11.92
C LEU A 267 -0.81 13.29 12.28
N LEU A 268 -0.16 12.30 12.89
CA LEU A 268 -0.81 11.05 13.29
C LEU A 268 -1.92 11.27 14.33
N ASN A 269 -1.69 12.16 15.31
CA ASN A 269 -2.72 12.49 16.30
C ASN A 269 -3.94 13.17 15.64
N TYR A 270 -3.69 14.06 14.68
CA TYR A 270 -4.77 14.68 13.92
C TYR A 270 -5.59 13.64 13.17
N ALA A 271 -4.94 12.71 12.45
CA ALA A 271 -5.63 11.65 11.73
C ALA A 271 -6.51 10.80 12.66
N PHE A 272 -5.91 10.27 13.73
CA PHE A 272 -6.63 9.43 14.68
C PHE A 272 -7.73 10.16 15.47
N ALA A 273 -7.62 11.46 15.65
CA ALA A 273 -8.69 12.24 16.30
C ALA A 273 -9.89 12.47 15.40
N ASN A 274 -9.68 12.61 14.10
CA ASN A 274 -10.69 13.13 13.19
C ASN A 274 -11.26 12.11 12.20
N TYR A 275 -10.56 10.99 11.91
CA TYR A 275 -10.95 10.07 10.84
C TYR A 275 -11.05 8.63 11.31
N THR A 276 -11.89 7.87 10.62
CA THR A 276 -12.03 6.41 10.75
C THR A 276 -12.36 5.80 9.39
N LEU A 277 -12.19 4.47 9.24
CA LEU A 277 -12.61 3.75 8.05
C LEU A 277 -14.08 3.31 8.18
N CYS A 278 -14.82 3.50 7.11
CA CYS A 278 -16.14 2.94 6.89
C CYS A 278 -16.02 1.79 5.89
N SER A 279 -16.50 0.59 6.26
CA SER A 279 -16.57 -0.52 5.31
C SER A 279 -17.58 -0.21 4.22
N LEU A 280 -17.18 -0.40 2.98
CA LEU A 280 -18.06 -0.30 1.81
C LEU A 280 -18.67 -1.65 1.41
N ARG A 281 -18.51 -2.67 2.25
CA ARG A 281 -19.09 -4.00 2.06
C ARG A 281 -20.10 -4.27 3.15
N SER A 282 -21.33 -4.60 2.76
CA SER A 282 -22.36 -5.07 3.69
C SER A 282 -21.93 -6.40 4.34
N GLN A 283 -22.31 -6.60 5.60
CA GLN A 283 -22.14 -7.89 6.26
C GLN A 283 -23.18 -8.92 5.80
N GLU A 284 -24.25 -8.48 5.14
CA GLU A 284 -25.26 -9.35 4.58
C GLU A 284 -24.82 -9.87 3.20
N ALA A 285 -25.12 -11.13 2.91
CA ALA A 285 -24.86 -11.72 1.61
C ALA A 285 -25.67 -10.99 0.51
N LEU A 286 -25.01 -10.67 -0.60
CA LEU A 286 -25.67 -10.07 -1.74
C LEU A 286 -26.66 -11.07 -2.37
N PRO A 287 -27.87 -10.64 -2.76
CA PRO A 287 -28.81 -11.48 -3.50
C PRO A 287 -28.25 -11.85 -4.87
N GLN A 288 -28.53 -13.07 -5.33
CA GLN A 288 -28.22 -13.49 -6.70
C GLN A 288 -29.18 -12.83 -7.71
N VAL A 289 -28.71 -12.61 -8.95
CA VAL A 289 -29.52 -12.09 -10.04
C VAL A 289 -29.97 -13.22 -10.98
N PRO A 290 -31.28 -13.34 -11.28
CA PRO A 290 -31.80 -14.33 -12.24
C PRO A 290 -31.21 -14.14 -13.63
N VAL A 291 -30.82 -15.25 -14.30
CA VAL A 291 -30.29 -15.24 -15.66
C VAL A 291 -31.26 -15.93 -16.64
N GLU A 292 -31.88 -15.14 -17.49
CA GLU A 292 -32.74 -15.69 -18.55
C GLU A 292 -31.90 -16.31 -19.66
N LEU A 293 -32.33 -17.49 -20.12
CA LEU A 293 -31.63 -18.28 -21.14
C LEU A 293 -30.19 -18.64 -20.76
N GLY A 294 -29.85 -18.60 -19.47
CA GLY A 294 -28.55 -19.03 -18.94
C GLY A 294 -28.50 -20.52 -18.73
N ARG A 295 -27.28 -21.07 -18.77
CA ARG A 295 -27.01 -22.44 -18.34
C ARG A 295 -27.30 -22.61 -16.86
N GLU A 296 -26.87 -21.64 -16.06
CA GLU A 296 -27.25 -21.46 -14.65
C GLU A 296 -28.49 -20.55 -14.58
N ALA A 297 -29.33 -20.74 -13.56
CA ALA A 297 -30.54 -19.95 -13.34
C ALA A 297 -30.27 -18.59 -12.72
N TYR A 298 -29.15 -18.47 -12.03
CA TYR A 298 -28.74 -17.28 -11.27
C TYR A 298 -27.24 -17.05 -11.47
N VAL A 299 -26.81 -15.81 -11.27
CA VAL A 299 -25.42 -15.41 -11.18
C VAL A 299 -25.16 -14.78 -9.81
N ASP A 300 -24.04 -15.11 -9.20
CA ASP A 300 -23.56 -14.48 -7.97
C ASP A 300 -23.16 -13.04 -8.24
N VAL A 301 -23.34 -12.19 -7.25
CA VAL A 301 -23.04 -10.77 -7.31
C VAL A 301 -21.82 -10.48 -6.45
N ASP A 302 -20.82 -9.84 -7.03
CA ASP A 302 -19.61 -9.39 -6.36
C ASP A 302 -19.50 -7.87 -6.35
N TYR A 303 -18.75 -7.35 -5.39
CA TYR A 303 -18.42 -5.94 -5.30
C TYR A 303 -17.27 -5.61 -6.28
N ALA A 304 -17.41 -4.52 -7.03
CA ALA A 304 -16.36 -4.00 -7.88
C ALA A 304 -15.92 -2.62 -7.38
N GLY A 305 -14.70 -2.51 -6.88
CA GLY A 305 -14.15 -1.25 -6.38
C GLY A 305 -13.55 -1.33 -4.99
N GLU A 306 -13.46 -0.19 -4.34
CA GLU A 306 -12.85 -0.02 -3.02
C GLU A 306 -13.61 -0.74 -1.92
N GLU A 307 -12.88 -1.17 -0.88
CA GLU A 307 -13.47 -1.87 0.26
C GLU A 307 -13.80 -0.93 1.43
N TYR A 308 -13.12 0.21 1.47
CA TYR A 308 -13.23 1.20 2.54
C TYR A 308 -13.36 2.61 2.00
N ALA A 309 -13.99 3.48 2.76
CA ALA A 309 -13.92 4.93 2.62
C ALA A 309 -13.42 5.54 3.92
N LEU A 310 -12.60 6.58 3.82
CA LEU A 310 -12.20 7.36 4.98
C LEU A 310 -13.29 8.38 5.29
N VAL A 311 -13.75 8.39 6.54
CA VAL A 311 -14.85 9.25 6.97
C VAL A 311 -14.51 9.98 8.28
N PRO A 312 -15.09 11.14 8.56
CA PRO A 312 -14.92 11.82 9.84
C PRO A 312 -15.38 10.94 11.01
N LYS A 313 -14.63 10.94 12.11
CA LYS A 313 -15.03 10.27 13.37
C LYS A 313 -16.30 10.91 13.96
N GLY A 314 -17.10 10.07 14.59
CA GLY A 314 -18.36 10.51 15.19
C GLY A 314 -19.54 10.47 14.20
N GLY A 315 -19.31 9.96 13.01
CA GLY A 315 -20.37 9.59 12.08
C GLY A 315 -21.30 8.52 12.70
N GLY A 316 -22.58 8.60 12.39
CA GLY A 316 -23.60 7.72 12.95
C GLY A 316 -23.63 6.34 12.32
N GLU A 317 -24.84 5.82 12.16
CA GLU A 317 -25.09 4.50 11.60
C GLU A 317 -24.84 4.48 10.08
N THR A 318 -24.14 3.46 9.62
CA THR A 318 -23.92 3.22 8.18
C THR A 318 -25.08 2.40 7.63
N GLU A 319 -25.70 2.89 6.58
CA GLU A 319 -26.79 2.20 5.88
C GLU A 319 -26.34 1.73 4.50
N TYR A 320 -26.82 0.56 4.09
CA TYR A 320 -26.48 -0.09 2.83
C TYR A 320 -27.75 -0.29 2.00
N ASP A 321 -27.86 0.39 0.85
CA ASP A 321 -28.97 0.25 -0.09
C ASP A 321 -28.49 -0.49 -1.35
N VAL A 322 -28.90 -1.75 -1.50
CA VAL A 322 -28.52 -2.63 -2.62
C VAL A 322 -29.61 -2.55 -3.69
N LYS A 323 -29.24 -2.04 -4.88
CA LYS A 323 -30.10 -2.01 -6.07
C LYS A 323 -29.53 -2.90 -7.14
N LEU A 324 -30.19 -4.03 -7.42
CA LEU A 324 -29.83 -4.99 -8.47
C LEU A 324 -30.85 -4.94 -9.60
N LEU A 325 -30.40 -5.40 -10.78
CA LEU A 325 -31.30 -5.67 -11.90
C LEU A 325 -32.24 -6.82 -11.54
N ASP A 326 -33.50 -6.73 -11.93
CA ASP A 326 -34.49 -7.79 -11.69
C ASP A 326 -34.10 -9.12 -12.36
N LYS A 327 -33.41 -9.04 -13.51
CA LYS A 327 -32.91 -10.16 -14.29
C LYS A 327 -31.91 -9.70 -15.34
N VAL A 328 -31.09 -10.63 -15.84
CA VAL A 328 -30.18 -10.43 -16.97
C VAL A 328 -30.36 -11.55 -18.02
N HIS A 329 -29.93 -11.30 -19.24
CA HIS A 329 -29.96 -12.29 -20.34
C HIS A 329 -28.59 -12.89 -20.59
N ALA A 330 -28.52 -14.21 -20.71
CA ALA A 330 -27.29 -14.89 -21.07
C ALA A 330 -26.88 -14.62 -22.55
N PRO A 331 -25.56 -14.58 -22.87
CA PRO A 331 -24.46 -14.84 -21.95
C PRO A 331 -24.20 -13.66 -21.01
N VAL A 332 -23.82 -13.96 -19.75
CA VAL A 332 -23.29 -13.01 -18.77
C VAL A 332 -21.82 -13.29 -18.61
N GLN A 333 -20.99 -12.26 -18.56
CA GLN A 333 -19.55 -12.37 -18.30
C GLN A 333 -19.20 -11.90 -16.90
N ALA A 334 -18.22 -12.54 -16.26
CA ALA A 334 -17.69 -12.05 -15.00
C ALA A 334 -17.28 -10.57 -15.14
N GLY A 335 -17.69 -9.75 -14.19
CA GLY A 335 -17.50 -8.30 -14.25
C GLY A 335 -18.61 -7.51 -14.91
N ASP A 336 -19.61 -8.14 -15.57
CA ASP A 336 -20.77 -7.44 -16.10
C ASP A 336 -21.55 -6.75 -14.96
N ARG A 337 -21.92 -5.47 -15.14
CA ARG A 337 -22.61 -4.70 -14.13
C ARG A 337 -24.04 -5.22 -13.92
N LEU A 338 -24.34 -5.59 -12.67
CA LEU A 338 -25.65 -6.11 -12.23
C LEU A 338 -26.41 -5.12 -11.36
N GLY A 339 -25.72 -4.12 -10.78
CA GLY A 339 -26.38 -3.19 -9.88
C GLY A 339 -25.43 -2.16 -9.28
N THR A 340 -25.90 -1.60 -8.16
CA THR A 340 -25.15 -0.62 -7.38
C THR A 340 -25.49 -0.79 -5.90
N LEU A 341 -24.48 -0.78 -5.04
CA LEU A 341 -24.60 -0.57 -3.62
C LEU A 341 -24.40 0.93 -3.34
N THR A 342 -25.36 1.56 -2.67
CA THR A 342 -25.18 2.92 -2.12
C THR A 342 -24.91 2.80 -0.62
N VAL A 343 -23.80 3.36 -0.16
CA VAL A 343 -23.44 3.44 1.25
C VAL A 343 -23.68 4.86 1.73
N THR A 344 -24.48 5.00 2.80
CA THR A 344 -24.77 6.30 3.42
C THR A 344 -24.33 6.29 4.88
N LEU A 345 -23.88 7.44 5.33
CA LEU A 345 -23.51 7.71 6.72
C LEU A 345 -24.27 8.96 7.17
N ASN A 346 -25.12 8.85 8.20
CA ASN A 346 -26.02 9.93 8.64
C ASN A 346 -26.93 10.49 7.53
N GLY A 347 -27.33 9.66 6.56
CA GLY A 347 -28.14 10.09 5.42
C GLY A 347 -27.38 10.78 4.28
N GLU A 348 -26.08 10.98 4.42
CA GLU A 348 -25.20 11.46 3.33
C GLU A 348 -24.55 10.28 2.61
N THR A 349 -24.55 10.32 1.28
CA THR A 349 -23.92 9.26 0.47
C THR A 349 -22.40 9.35 0.60
N VAL A 350 -21.81 8.30 1.16
CA VAL A 350 -20.35 8.13 1.28
C VAL A 350 -19.76 7.54 0.00
N ALA A 351 -20.40 6.51 -0.56
CA ALA A 351 -19.93 5.85 -1.76
C ALA A 351 -21.07 5.20 -2.56
N GLN A 352 -20.81 4.97 -3.86
CA GLN A 352 -21.61 4.13 -4.72
C GLN A 352 -20.72 3.08 -5.39
N ILE A 353 -20.89 1.83 -4.98
CA ILE A 353 -20.05 0.70 -5.42
C ILE A 353 -20.78 -0.07 -6.52
N PRO A 354 -20.19 -0.27 -7.69
CA PRO A 354 -20.75 -1.15 -8.71
C PRO A 354 -20.84 -2.59 -8.19
N LEU A 355 -21.96 -3.23 -8.46
CA LEU A 355 -22.17 -4.65 -8.21
C LEU A 355 -22.13 -5.38 -9.54
N CYS A 356 -21.27 -6.39 -9.65
CA CYS A 356 -20.96 -7.07 -10.90
C CYS A 356 -21.16 -8.59 -10.80
N ALA A 357 -21.23 -9.27 -11.96
CA ALA A 357 -21.30 -10.72 -12.02
C ALA A 357 -19.99 -11.34 -11.52
N GLY A 358 -20.06 -12.24 -10.55
CA GLY A 358 -18.91 -12.95 -9.99
C GLY A 358 -18.39 -14.09 -10.87
N SER A 359 -19.17 -14.52 -11.87
CA SER A 359 -18.80 -15.61 -12.76
C SER A 359 -19.47 -15.49 -14.15
N ASP A 360 -18.91 -16.22 -15.13
CA ASP A 360 -19.52 -16.35 -16.45
C ASP A 360 -20.75 -17.26 -16.39
N VAL A 361 -21.86 -16.84 -17.03
CA VAL A 361 -23.03 -17.70 -17.27
C VAL A 361 -23.28 -17.81 -18.77
N PRO A 362 -22.84 -18.91 -19.40
CA PRO A 362 -23.02 -19.11 -20.83
C PRO A 362 -24.51 -19.34 -21.17
N ARG A 363 -24.86 -19.01 -22.41
CA ARG A 363 -26.23 -19.23 -22.90
C ARG A 363 -26.53 -20.72 -22.97
N ILE A 364 -27.73 -21.10 -22.55
CA ILE A 364 -28.24 -22.47 -22.67
C ILE A 364 -28.42 -22.86 -24.16
N GLY A 365 -27.91 -24.02 -24.51
CA GLY A 365 -28.09 -24.56 -25.86
C GLY A 365 -29.49 -25.17 -26.08
N PHE A 366 -29.83 -25.48 -27.36
CA PHE A 366 -31.12 -26.01 -27.76
C PHE A 366 -31.57 -27.24 -26.95
N PHE A 367 -30.68 -28.21 -26.74
CA PHE A 367 -30.97 -29.41 -25.94
C PHE A 367 -31.19 -29.10 -24.48
N GLY A 368 -30.53 -28.12 -23.93
CA GLY A 368 -30.74 -27.65 -22.56
C GLY A 368 -32.12 -26.99 -22.38
N ILE A 369 -32.57 -26.21 -23.37
CA ILE A 369 -33.94 -25.64 -23.37
C ILE A 369 -34.97 -26.75 -23.38
N LEU A 370 -34.80 -27.76 -24.23
CA LEU A 370 -35.69 -28.88 -24.34
C LEU A 370 -35.79 -29.67 -23.05
N SER A 371 -34.67 -29.88 -22.38
CA SER A 371 -34.60 -30.54 -21.06
C SER A 371 -35.30 -29.75 -19.95
N LYS A 372 -35.15 -28.42 -19.90
CA LYS A 372 -35.83 -27.54 -18.94
C LYS A 372 -37.35 -27.55 -19.17
N LEU A 373 -37.82 -27.53 -20.44
CA LEU A 373 -39.22 -27.63 -20.77
C LEU A 373 -39.80 -28.99 -20.42
N ALA A 374 -39.12 -30.10 -20.65
CA ALA A 374 -39.54 -31.43 -20.28
C ALA A 374 -39.65 -31.59 -18.75
N GLY A 375 -38.65 -31.04 -18.00
CA GLY A 375 -38.69 -31.05 -16.52
C GLY A 375 -39.90 -30.27 -15.96
N SER A 376 -40.21 -29.11 -16.52
CA SER A 376 -41.35 -28.30 -16.08
C SER A 376 -42.72 -28.94 -16.38
N LEU A 377 -42.80 -29.80 -17.42
CA LEU A 377 -44.01 -30.54 -17.76
C LEU A 377 -44.26 -31.78 -16.88
N ILE A 378 -43.20 -32.32 -16.25
CA ILE A 378 -43.26 -33.53 -15.41
C ILE A 378 -43.31 -33.17 -13.92
N GLY A 379 -43.22 -31.88 -13.57
CA GLY A 379 -43.33 -31.44 -12.17
C GLY A 379 -42.13 -31.79 -11.30
N LEU A 380 -40.94 -31.96 -11.91
CA LEU A 380 -39.64 -32.12 -11.27
C LEU A 380 -38.84 -30.81 -11.33
#